data_cfc3635522810b0a941334605f79e7a2
#
_entry.id   cfc3635522810b0a941334605f79e7a2
#
_cell.length_a   1.000
_cell.length_b   1.000
_cell.length_c   1.000
_cell.angle_alpha   90.00
_cell.angle_beta   90.00
_cell.angle_gamma   90.00
#
_symmetry.space_group_name_H-M   'P 1'
#
loop_
_entity.id
_entity.type
_entity.pdbx_description
1 polymer ?
#
loop_
_entity_poly.entity_id
_entity_poly.type
_entity_poly.pdbx_seq_one_letter_code
_entity_poly.pdbx_strand_id
1 'polypeptide(L)'
;MKRFVVRHQHEAARCPARNPEMGVRLLQHLSPANAEQYGVRIYGEGVLDGQHTLFLILEAEDDAAVRRYMEPFAQAGTLDVWPASPCEAVVTRQGC
;
A
#
# COMPACT_ATOMS: atom_id res chain seq x y z
N MET A 1 -12.41 -7.81 -8.00
CA MET A 1 -11.44 -7.53 -6.93
C MET A 1 -11.94 -6.38 -6.07
N LYS A 2 -11.48 -6.32 -4.85
CA LYS A 2 -11.90 -5.30 -3.88
C LYS A 2 -10.84 -4.22 -3.77
N ARG A 3 -11.26 -2.99 -3.51
CA ARG A 3 -10.34 -1.87 -3.33
C ARG A 3 -10.02 -1.68 -1.85
N PHE A 4 -8.77 -1.31 -1.59
CA PHE A 4 -8.28 -1.01 -0.25
C PHE A 4 -7.42 0.24 -0.27
N VAL A 5 -7.46 0.98 0.83
CA VAL A 5 -6.49 2.04 1.12
C VAL A 5 -5.58 1.50 2.21
N VAL A 6 -4.29 1.66 2.00
CA VAL A 6 -3.27 1.14 2.91
C VAL A 6 -2.42 2.31 3.40
N ARG A 7 -2.15 2.35 4.69
CA ARG A 7 -1.20 3.30 5.28
C ARG A 7 -0.10 2.52 5.96
N HIS A 8 1.13 2.89 5.66
CA HIS A 8 2.31 2.39 6.36
C HIS A 8 3.09 3.56 6.92
N GLN A 9 3.42 3.51 8.20
CA GLN A 9 4.21 4.53 8.87
C GLN A 9 5.41 3.88 9.55
N HIS A 10 6.59 4.48 9.37
CA HIS A 10 7.83 4.00 9.97
C HIS A 10 8.54 5.17 10.68
N GLU A 11 9.44 4.82 11.59
CA GLU A 11 10.27 5.81 12.26
C GLU A 11 11.30 6.40 11.31
N ALA A 12 11.65 7.68 11.50
CA ALA A 12 12.61 8.37 10.66
C ALA A 12 13.96 7.63 10.57
N ALA A 13 14.41 7.05 11.67
CA ALA A 13 15.67 6.30 11.72
C ALA A 13 15.66 5.04 10.87
N ARG A 14 14.46 4.52 10.52
CA ARG A 14 14.28 3.29 9.75
C ARG A 14 13.79 3.55 8.34
N CYS A 15 13.88 4.80 7.87
CA CYS A 15 13.39 5.18 6.55
C CYS A 15 14.15 4.46 5.43
N PRO A 16 13.49 3.64 4.60
CA PRO A 16 14.17 2.90 3.53
C PRO A 16 14.73 3.82 2.44
N ALA A 17 14.18 5.03 2.30
CA ALA A 17 14.66 5.98 1.30
C ALA A 17 16.09 6.47 1.58
N ARG A 18 16.54 6.35 2.83
CA ARG A 18 17.89 6.79 3.23
C ARG A 18 18.98 5.77 2.90
N ASN A 19 18.58 4.55 2.58
CA ASN A 19 19.49 3.47 2.23
C ASN A 19 19.26 3.09 0.77
N PRO A 20 20.25 3.32 -0.14
CA PRO A 20 20.05 3.06 -1.56
C PRO A 20 19.62 1.64 -1.87
N GLU A 21 20.16 0.65 -1.16
CA GLU A 21 19.82 -0.75 -1.37
C GLU A 21 18.36 -1.04 -0.97
N MET A 22 17.93 -0.51 0.17
CA MET A 22 16.54 -0.66 0.61
C MET A 22 15.57 0.09 -0.29
N GLY A 23 15.99 1.25 -0.79
CA GLY A 23 15.19 2.02 -1.74
C GLY A 23 14.94 1.25 -3.03
N VAL A 24 15.95 0.59 -3.57
CA VAL A 24 15.79 -0.27 -4.75
C VAL A 24 14.82 -1.41 -4.47
N ARG A 25 14.94 -2.07 -3.32
CA ARG A 25 14.03 -3.16 -2.93
C ARG A 25 12.59 -2.67 -2.79
N LEU A 26 12.40 -1.50 -2.23
CA LEU A 26 11.08 -0.88 -2.09
C LEU A 26 10.44 -0.69 -3.47
N LEU A 27 11.17 -0.08 -4.40
CA LEU A 27 10.65 0.17 -5.75
C LEU A 27 10.37 -1.14 -6.50
N GLN A 28 11.21 -2.15 -6.32
CA GLN A 28 10.98 -3.47 -6.92
C GLN A 28 9.74 -4.13 -6.34
N HIS A 29 9.52 -4.02 -5.02
CA HIS A 29 8.34 -4.59 -4.38
C HIS A 29 7.06 -3.95 -4.88
N LEU A 30 7.08 -2.64 -5.10
CA LEU A 30 5.93 -1.87 -5.59
C LEU A 30 5.75 -1.95 -7.11
N SER A 31 6.66 -2.59 -7.84
CA SER A 31 6.53 -2.71 -9.29
C SER A 31 5.26 -3.47 -9.67
N PRO A 32 4.61 -3.12 -10.81
CA PRO A 32 3.42 -3.83 -11.24
C PRO A 32 3.60 -5.33 -11.38
N ALA A 33 4.75 -5.77 -11.92
CA ALA A 33 5.03 -7.19 -12.12
C ALA A 33 5.11 -7.94 -10.78
N ASN A 34 5.73 -7.34 -9.77
CA ASN A 34 5.82 -7.97 -8.45
C ASN A 34 4.47 -7.96 -7.74
N ALA A 35 3.75 -6.85 -7.78
CA ALA A 35 2.42 -6.76 -7.17
C ALA A 35 1.48 -7.82 -7.75
N GLU A 36 1.54 -8.05 -9.05
CA GLU A 36 0.72 -9.06 -9.71
C GLU A 36 0.96 -10.46 -9.16
N GLN A 37 2.19 -10.78 -8.78
CA GLN A 37 2.50 -12.08 -8.19
C GLN A 37 1.79 -12.31 -6.86
N TYR A 38 1.40 -11.24 -6.17
CA TYR A 38 0.62 -11.29 -4.93
C TYR A 38 -0.88 -11.15 -5.18
N GLY A 39 -1.30 -11.03 -6.43
CA GLY A 39 -2.69 -10.78 -6.77
C GLY A 39 -3.12 -9.36 -6.45
N VAL A 40 -2.19 -8.41 -6.46
CA VAL A 40 -2.42 -7.02 -6.10
C VAL A 40 -2.21 -6.12 -7.32
N ARG A 41 -3.08 -5.13 -7.47
CA ARG A 41 -2.94 -4.08 -8.48
C ARG A 41 -2.94 -2.72 -7.79
N ILE A 42 -1.86 -1.96 -7.97
CA ILE A 42 -1.71 -0.64 -7.36
C ILE A 42 -2.24 0.42 -8.34
N TYR A 43 -3.18 1.23 -7.87
CA TYR A 43 -3.75 2.34 -8.64
C TYR A 43 -3.06 3.67 -8.35
N GLY A 44 -2.49 3.80 -7.16
CA GLY A 44 -1.80 5.03 -6.80
C GLY A 44 -1.01 4.84 -5.53
N GLU A 45 -0.02 5.70 -5.35
CA GLU A 45 0.80 5.69 -4.16
C GLU A 45 1.31 7.10 -3.89
N GLY A 46 1.67 7.35 -2.65
CA GLY A 46 2.30 8.61 -2.30
C GLY A 46 2.82 8.57 -0.88
N VAL A 47 3.88 9.31 -0.66
CA VAL A 47 4.47 9.47 0.67
C VAL A 47 4.19 10.90 1.14
N LEU A 48 3.68 11.05 2.35
CA LEU A 48 3.49 12.37 2.94
C LEU A 48 4.85 12.97 3.23
N ASP A 49 5.14 14.12 2.63
CA ASP A 49 6.44 14.75 2.76
C ASP A 49 6.81 15.00 4.22
N GLY A 50 7.99 14.51 4.62
CA GLY A 50 8.52 14.68 5.97
C GLY A 50 7.84 13.87 7.06
N GLN A 51 6.87 13.03 6.74
CA GLN A 51 6.09 12.32 7.75
C GLN A 51 6.31 10.81 7.79
N HIS A 52 7.17 10.28 6.92
CA HIS A 52 7.49 8.85 6.86
C HIS A 52 6.24 7.96 6.80
N THR A 53 5.24 8.42 6.06
CA THR A 53 3.95 7.76 5.92
C THR A 53 3.66 7.54 4.45
N LEU A 54 3.48 6.27 4.08
CA LEU A 54 3.16 5.84 2.72
C LEU A 54 1.67 5.49 2.65
N PHE A 55 1.01 5.99 1.61
CA PHE A 55 -0.35 5.56 1.28
C PHE A 55 -0.36 4.83 -0.06
N LEU A 56 -1.13 3.76 -0.13
CA LEU A 56 -1.42 3.04 -1.37
C LEU A 56 -2.92 2.96 -1.57
N ILE A 57 -3.34 3.06 -2.83
CA ILE A 57 -4.69 2.69 -3.25
C ILE A 57 -4.51 1.49 -4.17
N LEU A 58 -5.06 0.36 -3.78
CA LEU A 58 -4.85 -0.89 -4.50
C LEU A 58 -6.09 -1.76 -4.55
N GLU A 59 -6.06 -2.75 -5.41
CA GLU A 59 -7.09 -3.79 -5.48
C GLU A 59 -6.47 -5.16 -5.25
N ALA A 60 -7.21 -6.02 -4.58
CA ALA A 60 -6.84 -7.39 -4.28
C ALA A 60 -8.11 -8.21 -4.06
N GLU A 61 -7.96 -9.53 -4.02
CA GLU A 61 -9.07 -10.45 -3.79
C GLU A 61 -9.71 -10.21 -2.42
N ASP A 62 -8.87 -10.03 -1.39
CA ASP A 62 -9.32 -9.86 -0.02
C ASP A 62 -8.25 -9.16 0.84
N ASP A 63 -8.59 -8.87 2.08
CA ASP A 63 -7.70 -8.25 3.07
C ASP A 63 -6.43 -9.09 3.30
N ALA A 64 -6.58 -10.41 3.33
CA ALA A 64 -5.43 -11.30 3.57
C ALA A 64 -4.38 -11.18 2.46
N ALA A 65 -4.81 -11.02 1.21
CA ALA A 65 -3.88 -10.82 0.09
C ALA A 65 -3.12 -9.50 0.22
N VAL A 66 -3.79 -8.44 0.66
CA VAL A 66 -3.16 -7.14 0.92
C VAL A 66 -2.10 -7.28 2.00
N ARG A 67 -2.44 -7.93 3.10
CA ARG A 67 -1.51 -8.08 4.24
C ARG A 67 -0.30 -8.94 3.88
N ARG A 68 -0.49 -9.98 3.06
CA ARG A 68 0.63 -10.77 2.54
C ARG A 68 1.58 -9.93 1.72
N TYR A 69 1.02 -9.11 0.83
CA TYR A 69 1.81 -8.20 0.01
C TYR A 69 2.57 -7.17 0.85
N MET A 70 1.93 -6.68 1.91
CA MET A 70 2.49 -5.63 2.77
C MET A 70 3.33 -6.16 3.95
N GLU A 71 3.55 -7.47 4.04
CA GLU A 71 4.29 -8.09 5.14
C GLU A 71 5.66 -7.44 5.42
N PRO A 72 6.50 -7.16 4.40
CA PRO A 72 7.79 -6.50 4.66
C PRO A 72 7.61 -5.12 5.30
N PHE A 73 6.55 -4.41 4.96
CA PHE A 73 6.25 -3.10 5.56
C PHE A 73 5.78 -3.25 7.00
N ALA A 74 4.98 -4.27 7.29
CA ALA A 74 4.47 -4.50 8.64
C ALA A 74 5.60 -4.76 9.63
N GLN A 75 6.69 -5.37 9.18
CA GLN A 75 7.87 -5.60 10.02
C GLN A 75 8.65 -4.33 10.32
N ALA A 76 8.52 -3.32 9.48
CA ALA A 76 9.32 -2.08 9.58
C ALA A 76 8.54 -0.91 10.18
N GLY A 77 7.28 -1.10 10.58
CA GLY A 77 6.46 -0.02 11.11
C GLY A 77 5.03 -0.46 11.35
N THR A 78 4.12 0.51 11.36
CA THR A 78 2.69 0.25 11.54
C THR A 78 1.99 0.16 10.18
N LEU A 79 1.00 -0.71 10.10
CA LEU A 79 0.25 -0.96 8.89
C LEU A 79 -1.25 -0.87 9.20
N ASP A 80 -1.95 -0.05 8.42
CA ASP A 80 -3.41 0.01 8.46
C ASP A 80 -3.95 -0.32 7.08
N VAL A 81 -4.99 -1.13 7.03
CA VAL A 81 -5.65 -1.55 5.79
C VAL A 81 -7.14 -1.30 5.95
N TRP A 82 -7.71 -0.48 5.06
CA TRP A 82 -9.14 -0.17 5.08
C TRP A 82 -9.80 -0.60 3.79
N PRO A 83 -10.96 -1.27 3.86
CA PRO A 83 -11.76 -1.48 2.66
C PRO A 83 -12.23 -0.13 2.13
N ALA A 84 -12.22 0.01 0.81
CA ALA A 84 -12.56 1.24 0.14
C ALA A 84 -13.35 0.94 -1.14
N SER A 85 -14.01 1.97 -1.67
CA SER A 85 -14.77 1.86 -2.91
C SER A 85 -14.42 3.03 -3.81
N PRO A 86 -14.46 2.84 -5.15
CA PRO A 86 -14.37 3.98 -6.05
C PRO A 86 -15.57 4.90 -5.87
N CYS A 87 -15.39 6.19 -6.14
CA CYS A 87 -16.47 7.17 -6.01
C CYS A 87 -17.71 6.78 -6.82
N GLU A 88 -17.53 6.20 -7.99
CA GLU A 88 -18.62 5.75 -8.82
C GLU A 88 -19.52 4.74 -8.09
N ALA A 89 -18.92 3.78 -7.40
CA ALA A 89 -19.69 2.80 -6.62
C ALA A 89 -20.44 3.45 -5.47
N VAL A 90 -19.81 4.40 -4.79
CA VAL A 90 -20.40 5.15 -3.69
C VAL A 90 -21.61 5.95 -4.17
N VAL A 91 -21.49 6.63 -5.30
CA VAL A 91 -22.57 7.40 -5.91
C VAL A 91 -23.72 6.49 -6.33
N THR A 92 -23.39 5.37 -6.98
CA THR A 92 -24.41 4.42 -7.47
C THR A 92 -25.22 3.83 -6.33
N ARG A 93 -24.59 3.50 -5.19
CA ARG A 93 -25.30 2.93 -4.04
C ARG A 93 -25.89 4.00 -3.11
N GLN A 94 -25.66 5.29 -3.41
CA GLN A 94 -26.16 6.43 -2.64
C GLN A 94 -25.72 6.47 -1.19
N GLY A 95 -24.46 6.11 -0.93
CA GLY A 95 -23.95 6.17 0.43
C GLY A 95 -22.49 5.78 0.57
N CYS A 96 -21.85 6.40 1.52
CA CYS A 96 -20.51 6.04 1.94
C CYS A 96 -20.55 4.89 2.93
#